data_ec465e967fd1b1575c0a43afd93c7e80
#
_entry.id   ec465e967fd1b1575c0a43afd93c7e80
#
_cell.length_a   1.000
_cell.length_b   1.000
_cell.length_c   1.000
_cell.angle_alpha   90.00
_cell.angle_beta   90.00
_cell.angle_gamma   90.00
#
_symmetry.space_group_name_H-M   'P 1'
#
loop_
_entity.id
_entity.type
_entity.pdbx_description
1 polymer ?
#
loop_
_entity_poly.entity_id
_entity_poly.type
_entity_poly.pdbx_seq_one_letter_code
_entity_poly.pdbx_strand_id
1 'polypeptide(L)'
;MTTSGKLVIIGLSAVMLTACKSHNGPTVYDDPSAMAVLSPTQGSTVHGVVVFVRKGGATLVNVNLSGFKADSTHGIHIHDTGDCTARDASSAGGHFNPTSSEHAGPAAAKHHSGDLGNVAADSNGEIFTSFEIGDGAFGTGQDSIIGRGLVVHADPDDLKTQPAGNSGARVACGVITRNPNRMDHPKAG
;
A
#
# COMPACT_ATOMS: atom_id res chain seq x y z
N MET A 1 39.43 56.89 63.39
CA MET A 1 39.81 55.53 62.91
C MET A 1 38.51 54.88 62.45
N THR A 2 38.32 54.95 61.12
CA THR A 2 37.09 54.47 60.46
C THR A 2 37.45 53.21 59.66
N THR A 3 36.93 52.08 60.08
CA THR A 3 37.07 50.81 59.41
C THR A 3 35.93 50.62 58.42
N SER A 4 36.29 50.61 57.13
CA SER A 4 35.37 50.40 56.02
C SER A 4 35.18 48.90 55.79
N GLY A 5 33.98 48.37 56.04
CA GLY A 5 33.63 46.99 55.75
C GLY A 5 33.24 46.81 54.30
N LYS A 6 33.94 45.98 53.61
CA LYS A 6 33.58 45.58 52.21
C LYS A 6 32.51 44.49 52.23
N LEU A 7 31.37 44.83 51.68
CA LEU A 7 30.28 43.88 51.41
C LEU A 7 30.62 43.06 50.19
N VAL A 8 30.78 41.73 50.33
CA VAL A 8 30.97 40.80 49.25
C VAL A 8 29.60 40.27 48.84
N ILE A 9 29.12 40.65 47.66
CA ILE A 9 27.92 40.13 47.08
C ILE A 9 28.29 38.86 46.30
N ILE A 10 27.90 37.69 46.83
CA ILE A 10 28.03 36.42 46.10
C ILE A 10 26.83 36.31 45.17
N GLY A 11 27.09 36.51 43.87
CA GLY A 11 26.10 36.33 42.84
C GLY A 11 25.80 34.84 42.60
N LEU A 12 24.58 34.45 42.89
CA LEU A 12 24.08 33.10 42.64
C LEU A 12 23.69 33.04 41.15
N SER A 13 24.59 32.49 40.26
CA SER A 13 24.30 32.24 38.90
C SER A 13 23.34 31.06 38.77
N ALA A 14 22.07 31.34 38.48
CA ALA A 14 21.10 30.32 38.10
C ALA A 14 21.45 29.76 36.72
N VAL A 15 21.95 28.53 36.67
CA VAL A 15 22.09 27.76 35.42
C VAL A 15 20.71 27.33 34.96
N MET A 16 20.17 28.03 33.98
CA MET A 16 18.98 27.58 33.27
C MET A 16 19.35 26.35 32.43
N LEU A 17 19.00 25.16 32.95
CA LEU A 17 18.97 23.96 32.11
C LEU A 17 17.81 24.10 31.14
N THR A 18 18.11 24.50 29.92
CA THR A 18 17.19 24.33 28.78
C THR A 18 17.07 22.83 28.49
N ALA A 19 16.00 22.23 28.98
CA ALA A 19 15.62 20.88 28.57
C ALA A 19 15.27 20.93 27.10
N CYS A 20 16.20 20.49 26.22
CA CYS A 20 15.89 20.12 24.85
C CYS A 20 14.83 19.01 24.90
N LYS A 21 13.58 19.35 24.65
CA LYS A 21 12.56 18.36 24.30
C LYS A 21 13.02 17.70 22.99
N SER A 22 13.71 16.58 23.09
CA SER A 22 13.89 15.70 21.94
C SER A 22 12.50 15.18 21.56
N HIS A 23 11.95 15.72 20.48
CA HIS A 23 10.79 15.17 19.81
C HIS A 23 11.23 13.94 18.98
N ASN A 24 11.83 12.96 19.63
CA ASN A 24 12.01 11.64 19.09
C ASN A 24 10.95 10.73 19.70
N GLY A 25 9.66 11.04 19.40
CA GLY A 25 8.68 9.99 19.37
C GLY A 25 9.10 9.05 18.21
N PRO A 26 8.96 7.72 18.35
CA PRO A 26 9.21 6.83 17.24
C PRO A 26 8.36 7.34 16.07
N THR A 27 8.99 7.66 14.95
CA THR A 27 8.29 7.75 13.69
C THR A 27 7.68 6.37 13.51
N VAL A 28 6.38 6.25 13.73
CA VAL A 28 5.62 5.05 13.41
C VAL A 28 5.65 4.99 11.89
N TYR A 29 6.70 4.38 11.33
CA TYR A 29 6.59 3.82 10.01
C TYR A 29 5.54 2.74 10.16
N ASP A 30 4.35 3.00 9.62
CA ASP A 30 3.30 2.00 9.58
C ASP A 30 3.90 0.78 8.89
N ASP A 31 4.16 -0.25 9.68
CA ASP A 31 4.80 -1.47 9.22
C ASP A 31 3.89 -2.10 8.16
N PRO A 32 4.41 -2.57 7.01
CA PRO A 32 3.56 -3.09 5.94
C PRO A 32 2.61 -4.15 6.49
N SER A 33 1.31 -3.92 6.36
CA SER A 33 0.27 -4.83 6.90
C SER A 33 0.08 -6.07 6.04
N ALA A 34 0.36 -5.95 4.74
CA ALA A 34 0.32 -7.04 3.77
C ALA A 34 1.21 -6.76 2.56
N MET A 35 1.48 -7.80 1.79
CA MET A 35 2.24 -7.69 0.55
C MET A 35 1.81 -8.76 -0.45
N ALA A 36 2.00 -8.47 -1.73
CA ALA A 36 1.93 -9.43 -2.82
C ALA A 36 3.25 -9.40 -3.61
N VAL A 37 3.90 -10.55 -3.74
CA VAL A 37 5.02 -10.74 -4.68
C VAL A 37 4.42 -11.23 -5.98
N LEU A 38 4.51 -10.41 -7.04
CA LEU A 38 3.95 -10.71 -8.33
C LEU A 38 4.98 -11.45 -9.18
N SER A 39 4.54 -12.56 -9.75
CA SER A 39 5.29 -13.35 -10.72
C SER A 39 4.66 -13.19 -12.11
N PRO A 40 5.46 -13.25 -13.18
CA PRO A 40 4.95 -13.14 -14.53
C PRO A 40 4.06 -14.32 -14.89
N THR A 41 3.00 -14.05 -15.65
CA THR A 41 2.22 -15.09 -16.34
C THR A 41 2.97 -15.62 -17.56
N GLN A 42 2.43 -16.63 -18.21
CA GLN A 42 3.06 -17.21 -19.40
C GLN A 42 3.24 -16.16 -20.51
N GLY A 43 4.48 -15.98 -20.96
CA GLY A 43 4.83 -15.03 -22.02
C GLY A 43 5.03 -13.60 -21.56
N SER A 44 4.90 -13.32 -20.26
CA SER A 44 5.16 -12.03 -19.66
C SER A 44 6.54 -11.98 -18.99
N THR A 45 7.03 -10.76 -18.78
CA THR A 45 8.24 -10.45 -17.98
C THR A 45 7.93 -9.61 -16.74
N VAL A 46 6.65 -9.26 -16.54
CA VAL A 46 6.21 -8.36 -15.48
C VAL A 46 6.33 -9.03 -14.11
N HIS A 47 7.02 -8.39 -13.18
CA HIS A 47 7.24 -8.90 -11.83
C HIS A 47 7.48 -7.76 -10.84
N GLY A 48 7.44 -8.06 -9.55
CA GLY A 48 7.79 -7.13 -8.48
C GLY A 48 6.99 -7.33 -7.22
N VAL A 49 6.81 -6.26 -6.46
CA VAL A 49 6.16 -6.29 -5.15
C VAL A 49 5.18 -5.15 -5.00
N VAL A 50 4.01 -5.45 -4.46
CA VAL A 50 3.04 -4.44 -4.01
C VAL A 50 2.87 -4.59 -2.50
N VAL A 51 3.00 -3.47 -1.79
CA VAL A 51 2.94 -3.43 -0.32
C VAL A 51 1.74 -2.60 0.10
N PHE A 52 0.97 -3.13 1.03
CA PHE A 52 -0.21 -2.50 1.59
C PHE A 52 0.09 -2.08 3.03
N VAL A 53 -0.03 -0.80 3.32
CA VAL A 53 0.28 -0.22 4.63
C VAL A 53 -0.97 0.45 5.20
N ARG A 54 -1.37 0.07 6.41
CA ARG A 54 -2.46 0.78 7.10
C ARG A 54 -1.99 2.16 7.52
N LYS A 55 -2.73 3.19 7.14
CA LYS A 55 -2.43 4.59 7.45
C LYS A 55 -3.70 5.32 7.87
N GLY A 56 -3.88 5.49 9.18
CA GLY A 56 -5.11 6.08 9.71
C GLY A 56 -6.35 5.26 9.34
N GLY A 57 -7.34 5.86 8.71
CA GLY A 57 -8.56 5.22 8.20
C GLY A 57 -8.48 4.80 6.73
N ALA A 58 -7.27 4.65 6.16
CA ALA A 58 -7.06 4.24 4.77
C ALA A 58 -5.96 3.19 4.66
N THR A 59 -5.81 2.62 3.49
CA THR A 59 -4.70 1.73 3.12
C THR A 59 -3.87 2.38 2.03
N LEU A 60 -2.60 2.65 2.30
CA LEU A 60 -1.63 3.07 1.30
C LEU A 60 -1.14 1.84 0.54
N VAL A 61 -1.23 1.89 -0.78
CA VAL A 61 -0.75 0.86 -1.70
C VAL A 61 0.52 1.37 -2.36
N ASN A 62 1.66 0.73 -2.10
CA ASN A 62 2.93 1.05 -2.73
C ASN A 62 3.23 -0.01 -3.79
N VAL A 63 3.38 0.43 -5.03
CA VAL A 63 3.61 -0.43 -6.19
C VAL A 63 5.05 -0.27 -6.65
N ASN A 64 5.78 -1.38 -6.74
CA ASN A 64 7.13 -1.45 -7.29
C ASN A 64 7.19 -2.67 -8.23
N LEU A 65 7.05 -2.42 -9.50
CA LEU A 65 6.96 -3.44 -10.54
C LEU A 65 7.89 -3.08 -11.71
N SER A 66 8.36 -4.10 -12.43
CA SER A 66 9.25 -3.98 -13.58
C SER A 66 8.85 -4.96 -14.68
N GLY A 67 9.44 -4.80 -15.87
CA GLY A 67 9.27 -5.71 -16.98
C GLY A 67 8.17 -5.33 -17.97
N PHE A 68 7.69 -4.09 -17.88
CA PHE A 68 6.71 -3.51 -18.81
C PHE A 68 7.36 -2.93 -20.06
N LYS A 69 6.54 -2.66 -21.07
CA LYS A 69 6.92 -1.77 -22.16
C LYS A 69 7.07 -0.34 -21.62
N ALA A 70 8.09 0.38 -22.09
CA ALA A 70 8.27 1.79 -21.75
C ALA A 70 7.01 2.62 -22.03
N ASP A 71 6.71 3.55 -21.12
CA ASP A 71 5.61 4.52 -21.23
C ASP A 71 4.21 3.89 -21.44
N SER A 72 4.01 2.66 -20.93
CA SER A 72 2.73 1.95 -21.02
C SER A 72 1.89 2.11 -19.77
N THR A 73 0.57 1.91 -19.90
CA THR A 73 -0.39 1.97 -18.79
C THR A 73 -1.12 0.64 -18.68
N HIS A 74 -1.40 0.21 -17.46
CA HIS A 74 -1.91 -1.12 -17.14
C HIS A 74 -2.98 -1.07 -16.06
N GLY A 75 -4.06 -1.83 -16.24
CA GLY A 75 -5.02 -2.08 -15.18
C GLY A 75 -4.39 -2.91 -14.06
N ILE A 76 -4.71 -2.58 -12.81
CA ILE A 76 -4.32 -3.35 -11.63
C ILE A 76 -5.54 -3.60 -10.77
N HIS A 77 -5.79 -4.88 -10.43
CA HIS A 77 -7.00 -5.27 -9.71
C HIS A 77 -6.74 -6.35 -8.67
N ILE A 78 -7.51 -6.32 -7.59
CA ILE A 78 -7.60 -7.45 -6.66
C ILE A 78 -8.66 -8.40 -7.18
N HIS A 79 -8.28 -9.66 -7.34
CA HIS A 79 -9.14 -10.74 -7.82
C HIS A 79 -9.67 -11.59 -6.67
N ASP A 80 -10.79 -12.27 -6.90
CA ASP A 80 -11.56 -12.94 -5.87
C ASP A 80 -10.84 -14.12 -5.23
N THR A 81 -9.97 -14.80 -5.97
CA THR A 81 -9.27 -16.00 -5.50
C THR A 81 -7.77 -15.76 -5.43
N GLY A 82 -7.14 -16.13 -4.30
CA GLY A 82 -5.68 -16.09 -4.15
C GLY A 82 -5.01 -17.31 -4.77
N ASP A 83 -5.29 -17.56 -6.03
CA ASP A 83 -4.72 -18.66 -6.80
C ASP A 83 -4.10 -18.12 -8.11
N CYS A 84 -2.78 -18.16 -8.19
CA CYS A 84 -1.99 -17.77 -9.36
C CYS A 84 -1.36 -18.98 -10.06
N THR A 85 -1.89 -20.20 -9.89
CA THR A 85 -1.28 -21.43 -10.42
C THR A 85 -1.57 -21.64 -11.89
N ALA A 86 -2.69 -21.14 -12.43
CA ALA A 86 -2.92 -21.15 -13.87
C ALA A 86 -1.90 -20.27 -14.59
N ARG A 87 -1.38 -20.76 -15.72
CA ARG A 87 -0.33 -20.07 -16.49
C ARG A 87 -0.71 -18.67 -16.97
N ASP A 88 -1.99 -18.44 -17.19
CA ASP A 88 -2.59 -17.15 -17.57
C ASP A 88 -3.22 -16.43 -16.38
N ALA A 89 -3.02 -16.92 -15.16
CA ALA A 89 -3.62 -16.45 -13.92
C ALA A 89 -5.16 -16.50 -13.92
N SER A 90 -5.81 -17.29 -14.80
CA SER A 90 -7.28 -17.43 -14.80
C SER A 90 -7.83 -18.02 -13.50
N SER A 91 -7.02 -18.80 -12.76
CA SER A 91 -7.36 -19.34 -11.44
C SER A 91 -7.65 -18.26 -10.37
N ALA A 92 -7.19 -17.03 -10.56
CA ALA A 92 -7.50 -15.92 -9.66
C ALA A 92 -8.98 -15.45 -9.73
N GLY A 93 -9.76 -15.94 -10.70
CA GLY A 93 -11.18 -15.59 -10.84
C GLY A 93 -11.42 -14.20 -11.42
N GLY A 94 -12.57 -13.60 -11.12
CA GLY A 94 -12.94 -12.22 -11.48
C GLY A 94 -12.42 -11.20 -10.48
N HIS A 95 -12.79 -9.92 -10.65
CA HIS A 95 -12.49 -8.89 -9.68
C HIS A 95 -13.16 -9.17 -8.33
N PHE A 96 -12.47 -8.86 -7.26
CA PHE A 96 -13.02 -8.98 -5.90
C PHE A 96 -14.19 -8.01 -5.71
N ASN A 97 -15.39 -8.57 -5.61
CA ASN A 97 -16.64 -7.82 -5.60
C ASN A 97 -17.65 -8.35 -4.56
N PRO A 98 -17.39 -8.16 -3.26
CA PRO A 98 -18.25 -8.67 -2.19
C PRO A 98 -19.63 -7.99 -2.14
N THR A 99 -19.77 -6.80 -2.76
CA THR A 99 -20.99 -6.01 -2.75
C THR A 99 -21.84 -6.16 -4.00
N SER A 100 -21.41 -6.96 -4.97
CA SER A 100 -22.08 -7.14 -6.27
C SER A 100 -22.32 -5.80 -7.00
N SER A 101 -21.37 -4.88 -6.89
CA SER A 101 -21.37 -3.62 -7.63
C SER A 101 -21.03 -3.84 -9.11
N GLU A 102 -21.28 -2.84 -9.95
CA GLU A 102 -20.71 -2.79 -11.30
C GLU A 102 -19.24 -2.39 -11.25
N HIS A 103 -18.48 -2.79 -12.27
CA HIS A 103 -17.11 -2.32 -12.45
C HIS A 103 -17.09 -0.82 -12.74
N ALA A 104 -16.18 -0.11 -12.05
CA ALA A 104 -15.94 1.31 -12.29
C ALA A 104 -14.56 1.73 -11.76
N GLY A 105 -14.12 2.93 -12.10
CA GLY A 105 -12.87 3.46 -11.54
C GLY A 105 -12.93 3.66 -10.02
N PRO A 106 -11.78 3.62 -9.32
CA PRO A 106 -11.71 3.70 -7.85
C PRO A 106 -12.23 5.02 -7.26
N ALA A 107 -12.42 6.06 -8.08
CA ALA A 107 -13.01 7.32 -7.67
C ALA A 107 -14.56 7.31 -7.74
N ALA A 108 -15.17 6.29 -8.34
CA ALA A 108 -16.62 6.17 -8.41
C ALA A 108 -17.21 5.83 -7.03
N ALA A 109 -18.41 6.33 -6.74
CA ALA A 109 -19.07 6.06 -5.46
C ALA A 109 -19.43 4.58 -5.27
N LYS A 110 -19.56 3.82 -6.35
CA LYS A 110 -19.78 2.37 -6.37
C LYS A 110 -18.85 1.77 -7.41
N HIS A 111 -18.09 0.78 -7.02
CA HIS A 111 -17.18 -0.01 -7.86
C HIS A 111 -16.90 -1.33 -7.16
N HIS A 112 -16.20 -2.27 -7.78
CA HIS A 112 -15.73 -3.46 -7.09
C HIS A 112 -14.69 -3.07 -6.02
N SER A 113 -14.67 -3.74 -4.89
CA SER A 113 -13.61 -3.52 -3.89
C SER A 113 -12.20 -3.81 -4.44
N GLY A 114 -12.13 -4.59 -5.52
CA GLY A 114 -10.89 -4.93 -6.21
C GLY A 114 -10.48 -3.95 -7.32
N ASP A 115 -11.29 -2.96 -7.67
CA ASP A 115 -10.98 -2.00 -8.73
C ASP A 115 -9.98 -0.96 -8.23
N LEU A 116 -8.69 -1.13 -8.53
CA LEU A 116 -7.63 -0.21 -8.12
C LEU A 116 -7.26 0.80 -9.22
N GLY A 117 -7.83 0.65 -10.43
CA GLY A 117 -7.60 1.52 -11.56
C GLY A 117 -6.35 1.19 -12.35
N ASN A 118 -5.56 2.21 -12.71
CA ASN A 118 -4.42 2.07 -13.60
C ASN A 118 -3.10 2.49 -12.95
N VAL A 119 -2.02 1.86 -13.40
CA VAL A 119 -0.63 2.21 -13.08
C VAL A 119 0.15 2.43 -14.38
N ALA A 120 1.08 3.38 -14.38
CA ALA A 120 1.85 3.77 -15.56
C ALA A 120 3.32 3.42 -15.38
N ALA A 121 3.89 2.76 -16.36
CA ALA A 121 5.31 2.50 -16.46
C ALA A 121 6.06 3.72 -17.00
N ASP A 122 7.26 3.93 -16.50
CA ASP A 122 8.18 4.96 -16.98
C ASP A 122 8.90 4.54 -18.28
N SER A 123 9.85 5.36 -18.72
CA SER A 123 10.66 5.11 -19.92
C SER A 123 11.57 3.87 -19.82
N ASN A 124 11.73 3.29 -18.64
CA ASN A 124 12.50 2.06 -18.40
C ASN A 124 11.59 0.82 -18.29
N GLY A 125 10.26 1.00 -18.36
CA GLY A 125 9.31 -0.06 -18.12
C GLY A 125 9.18 -0.44 -16.64
N GLU A 126 9.39 0.52 -15.75
CA GLU A 126 9.27 0.38 -14.31
C GLU A 126 8.08 1.18 -13.78
N ILE A 127 7.37 0.63 -12.81
CA ILE A 127 6.29 1.30 -12.09
C ILE A 127 6.72 1.50 -10.65
N PHE A 128 6.87 2.75 -10.26
CA PHE A 128 7.13 3.16 -8.88
C PHE A 128 6.13 4.22 -8.47
N THR A 129 5.04 3.82 -7.83
CA THR A 129 3.93 4.71 -7.47
C THR A 129 3.25 4.31 -6.17
N SER A 130 2.46 5.21 -5.61
CA SER A 130 1.62 4.93 -4.46
C SER A 130 0.27 5.65 -4.57
N PHE A 131 -0.78 5.01 -4.02
CA PHE A 131 -2.12 5.57 -3.93
C PHE A 131 -2.84 5.00 -2.70
N GLU A 132 -3.93 5.64 -2.29
CA GLU A 132 -4.73 5.21 -1.14
C GLU A 132 -6.00 4.49 -1.59
N ILE A 133 -6.38 3.44 -0.87
CA ILE A 133 -7.67 2.77 -0.96
C ILE A 133 -8.40 2.85 0.39
N GLY A 134 -9.70 2.55 0.41
CA GLY A 134 -10.50 2.60 1.63
C GLY A 134 -9.97 1.73 2.76
N ASP A 135 -10.38 2.04 3.99
CA ASP A 135 -10.13 1.19 5.17
C ASP A 135 -10.98 -0.08 5.07
N GLY A 136 -10.50 -1.15 5.69
CA GLY A 136 -11.19 -2.46 5.66
C GLY A 136 -10.36 -3.58 5.02
N ALA A 137 -9.34 -3.22 4.23
CA ALA A 137 -8.53 -4.18 3.48
C ALA A 137 -7.91 -5.31 4.32
N PHE A 138 -7.65 -5.10 5.60
CA PHE A 138 -6.92 -6.05 6.47
C PHE A 138 -7.80 -6.77 7.49
N GLY A 139 -9.12 -6.58 7.46
CA GLY A 139 -10.06 -7.25 8.35
C GLY A 139 -10.10 -8.76 8.17
N THR A 140 -10.97 -9.41 8.94
CA THR A 140 -11.32 -10.84 8.78
C THR A 140 -12.69 -11.02 8.12
N GLY A 141 -13.34 -9.90 7.74
CA GLY A 141 -14.66 -9.87 7.12
C GLY A 141 -14.64 -10.13 5.62
N GLN A 142 -15.80 -9.97 5.00
CA GLN A 142 -16.00 -10.18 3.56
C GLN A 142 -15.16 -9.24 2.70
N ASP A 143 -14.82 -8.06 3.24
CA ASP A 143 -14.03 -7.03 2.52
C ASP A 143 -12.51 -7.23 2.62
N SER A 144 -12.06 -8.31 3.27
CA SER A 144 -10.63 -8.60 3.42
C SER A 144 -9.97 -8.91 2.08
N ILE A 145 -8.87 -8.21 1.80
CA ILE A 145 -8.01 -8.51 0.64
C ILE A 145 -6.99 -9.61 0.94
N ILE A 146 -6.82 -9.99 2.20
CA ILE A 146 -5.86 -11.03 2.59
C ILE A 146 -6.28 -12.39 2.02
N GLY A 147 -5.34 -13.06 1.36
CA GLY A 147 -5.58 -14.33 0.70
C GLY A 147 -6.18 -14.21 -0.71
N ARG A 148 -6.32 -12.99 -1.23
CA ARG A 148 -6.82 -12.75 -2.60
C ARG A 148 -5.68 -12.57 -3.59
N GLY A 149 -6.00 -12.68 -4.90
CA GLY A 149 -5.04 -12.45 -5.96
C GLY A 149 -4.90 -10.95 -6.27
N LEU A 150 -3.68 -10.46 -6.42
CA LEU A 150 -3.40 -9.19 -7.07
C LEU A 150 -2.92 -9.46 -8.48
N VAL A 151 -3.60 -8.86 -9.46
CA VAL A 151 -3.34 -9.08 -10.88
C VAL A 151 -3.04 -7.75 -11.57
N VAL A 152 -2.03 -7.76 -12.45
CA VAL A 152 -1.77 -6.66 -13.39
C VAL A 152 -2.11 -7.14 -14.79
N HIS A 153 -2.70 -6.25 -15.56
CA HIS A 153 -3.22 -6.53 -16.90
C HIS A 153 -2.35 -5.94 -18.02
N ALA A 154 -2.53 -6.44 -19.24
CA ALA A 154 -1.76 -6.01 -20.40
C ALA A 154 -2.14 -4.60 -20.87
N ASP A 155 -3.40 -4.25 -20.77
CA ASP A 155 -3.97 -3.01 -21.27
C ASP A 155 -4.48 -2.11 -20.14
N PRO A 156 -4.70 -0.83 -20.40
CA PRO A 156 -5.36 0.06 -19.44
C PRO A 156 -6.79 -0.41 -19.15
N ASP A 157 -7.19 -0.25 -17.90
CA ASP A 157 -8.59 -0.29 -17.48
C ASP A 157 -9.31 0.94 -18.03
N ASP A 158 -10.38 0.77 -18.81
CA ASP A 158 -11.21 1.87 -19.34
C ASP A 158 -12.18 2.43 -18.28
N LEU A 159 -12.19 1.86 -17.08
CA LEU A 159 -12.92 2.28 -15.87
C LEU A 159 -14.45 2.23 -16.00
N LYS A 160 -14.99 1.48 -16.95
CA LYS A 160 -16.44 1.46 -17.24
C LYS A 160 -16.95 0.17 -17.86
N THR A 161 -16.19 -0.50 -18.75
CA THR A 161 -16.67 -1.69 -19.46
C THR A 161 -16.83 -2.86 -18.49
N GLN A 162 -18.01 -3.45 -18.47
CA GLN A 162 -18.30 -4.60 -17.63
C GLN A 162 -17.71 -5.89 -18.22
N PRO A 163 -17.24 -6.82 -17.40
CA PRO A 163 -17.11 -6.74 -15.93
C PRO A 163 -15.72 -6.27 -15.46
N ALA A 164 -14.79 -5.90 -16.32
CA ALA A 164 -13.36 -5.78 -16.00
C ALA A 164 -12.60 -4.69 -16.76
N GLY A 165 -13.29 -3.66 -17.29
CA GLY A 165 -12.67 -2.48 -17.89
C GLY A 165 -11.85 -2.71 -19.13
N ASN A 166 -12.08 -3.79 -19.90
CA ASN A 166 -11.31 -4.16 -21.11
C ASN A 166 -9.78 -4.23 -20.89
N SER A 167 -9.33 -4.53 -19.69
CA SER A 167 -7.91 -4.48 -19.29
C SER A 167 -7.03 -5.53 -19.98
N GLY A 168 -7.59 -6.40 -20.80
CA GLY A 168 -6.84 -7.38 -21.57
C GLY A 168 -6.32 -8.57 -20.77
N ALA A 169 -5.27 -9.21 -21.27
CA ALA A 169 -4.68 -10.38 -20.64
C ALA A 169 -4.03 -10.04 -19.27
N ARG A 170 -3.93 -11.04 -18.39
CA ARG A 170 -3.22 -10.93 -17.12
C ARG A 170 -1.73 -11.13 -17.37
N VAL A 171 -0.90 -10.18 -16.95
CA VAL A 171 0.56 -10.22 -17.19
C VAL A 171 1.37 -10.53 -15.94
N ALA A 172 0.80 -10.32 -14.76
CA ALA A 172 1.42 -10.74 -13.50
C ALA A 172 0.34 -11.06 -12.46
N CYS A 173 0.66 -12.00 -11.56
CA CYS A 173 -0.22 -12.40 -10.47
C CYS A 173 0.59 -12.70 -9.21
N GLY A 174 0.03 -12.33 -8.05
CA GLY A 174 0.58 -12.64 -6.73
C GLY A 174 -0.51 -12.70 -5.68
N VAL A 175 -0.33 -13.55 -4.67
CA VAL A 175 -1.30 -13.65 -3.56
C VAL A 175 -0.97 -12.60 -2.50
N ILE A 176 -1.98 -11.88 -2.04
CA ILE A 176 -1.84 -10.89 -0.96
C ILE A 176 -1.76 -11.62 0.37
N THR A 177 -0.62 -11.55 1.02
CA THR A 177 -0.36 -12.21 2.31
C THR A 177 -0.08 -11.18 3.40
N ARG A 178 -0.41 -11.51 4.65
CA ARG A 178 0.00 -10.68 5.79
C ARG A 178 1.51 -10.65 5.90
N ASN A 179 2.06 -9.52 6.33
CA ASN A 179 3.47 -9.44 6.66
C ASN A 179 3.74 -10.36 7.87
N PRO A 180 4.55 -11.43 7.71
CA PRO A 180 4.80 -12.38 8.79
C PRO A 180 5.60 -11.77 9.96
N ASN A 181 6.29 -10.67 9.73
CA ASN A 181 7.09 -9.97 10.75
C ASN A 181 6.25 -9.02 11.62
N ARG A 182 4.98 -8.82 11.29
CA ARG A 182 4.06 -8.08 12.14
C ARG A 182 3.53 -9.00 13.23
N MET A 183 4.18 -9.01 14.38
CA MET A 183 3.53 -9.48 15.60
C MET A 183 2.39 -8.50 15.90
N ASP A 184 1.16 -8.99 15.90
CA ASP A 184 0.03 -8.25 16.45
C ASP A 184 0.37 -7.94 17.91
N HIS A 185 0.91 -6.75 18.16
CA HIS A 185 1.00 -6.26 19.52
C HIS A 185 -0.44 -6.11 20.01
N PRO A 186 -0.86 -6.88 21.04
CA PRO A 186 -2.16 -6.67 21.64
C PRO A 186 -2.21 -5.22 22.09
N LYS A 187 -3.28 -4.51 21.70
CA LYS A 187 -3.51 -3.17 22.21
C LYS A 187 -3.44 -3.26 23.72
N ALA A 188 -2.47 -2.56 24.33
CA ALA A 188 -2.46 -2.36 25.77
C ALA A 188 -3.79 -1.68 26.12
N GLY A 189 -4.63 -2.40 26.88
CA GLY A 189 -5.92 -1.92 27.38
C GLY A 189 -5.76 -0.83 28.44
#